data_8c0f544ca1b33adfe1de1d12a7bcdc12
#
_entry.id   8c0f544ca1b33adfe1de1d12a7bcdc12
#
_cell.length_a   1.000
_cell.length_b   1.000
_cell.length_c   1.000
_cell.angle_alpha   90.00
_cell.angle_beta   90.00
_cell.angle_gamma   90.00
#
_symmetry.space_group_name_H-M   'P 1'
#
loop_
_entity.id
_entity.type
_entity.pdbx_description
1 polymer ?
#
loop_
_entity_poly.entity_id
_entity_poly.type
_entity_poly.pdbx_seq_one_letter_code
_entity_poly.pdbx_strand_id
1 'polypeptide(L)'
;MERQTIVILDLGGPNNQIIARRVRECNVYCELLPFDADIQTIKNFDPAGIIIAGSVNDRQITLDKSIFELQVPVLGIGQGQLLIVRTLGGKASVQDSKYQKAQITVDSTHSLFEGASINFEGWVNQSAKVDTLPLDFCSLASIKQNKNAAIANDKLKVYGVLFHPEYNNTQDSIKILKNFLFNICKVSPNWTMSFYARNYIKSLREKIGDKKVLCALSGGVDSSVCAVLVQKAIGDNLVCIFVDHGLLRKNEADEVEKYFKDQQGINFLRVNAQDRFLNRLKGIRDPEKKRKIIGEEFIRVFEEQAQKIGEIDYLAQGTIYPDVLESANVKSHHNVGGLPKNIKFKGIIEPLRSLFKDEVRQLGLTLGMPERLVFRQPFPGPGLAVRIIGEVTKQKLDILREADAIFREEISLVGLDKNINQYFAVLTDMRSVGVRDEERTYENILALRAVTTTDFMSAKWAKIPHSVLERVSSRIVNEIKAINRVVYDITDKPPATIEWE
;
A
#
# COMPACT_ATOMS: atom_id res chain seq x y z
N MET A 1 7.87 26.84 3.14
CA MET A 1 6.40 26.81 2.98
C MET A 1 5.86 25.77 3.94
N GLU A 2 4.92 26.14 4.76
CA GLU A 2 4.23 25.21 5.66
C GLU A 2 3.39 24.21 4.86
N ARG A 3 3.24 23.01 5.40
CA ARG A 3 2.44 21.95 4.82
C ARG A 3 0.97 22.28 5.04
N GLN A 4 0.24 22.60 3.97
CA GLN A 4 -1.21 22.75 4.01
C GLN A 4 -1.86 21.37 4.01
N THR A 5 -2.80 21.12 4.92
CA THR A 5 -3.40 19.79 5.13
C THR A 5 -4.88 19.79 4.74
N ILE A 6 -5.32 18.80 3.97
CA ILE A 6 -6.74 18.46 3.84
C ILE A 6 -7.04 17.34 4.82
N VAL A 7 -8.00 17.53 5.71
CA VAL A 7 -8.49 16.48 6.59
C VAL A 7 -9.61 15.74 5.87
N ILE A 8 -9.52 14.41 5.84
CA ILE A 8 -10.57 13.55 5.30
C ILE A 8 -11.23 12.82 6.46
N LEU A 9 -12.50 13.11 6.70
CA LEU A 9 -13.31 12.39 7.67
C LEU A 9 -13.91 11.14 7.01
N ASP A 10 -13.42 10.00 7.45
CA ASP A 10 -13.70 8.70 6.88
C ASP A 10 -14.95 8.08 7.51
N LEU A 11 -16.00 7.93 6.73
CA LEU A 11 -17.24 7.25 7.13
C LEU A 11 -17.13 5.73 7.14
N GLY A 12 -15.98 5.18 6.72
CA GLY A 12 -15.77 3.74 6.56
C GLY A 12 -16.03 3.24 5.15
N GLY A 13 -16.00 1.91 5.00
CA GLY A 13 -16.18 1.22 3.72
C GLY A 13 -14.85 0.80 3.07
N PRO A 14 -14.91 -0.11 2.08
CA PRO A 14 -13.71 -0.73 1.53
C PRO A 14 -12.84 0.21 0.69
N ASN A 15 -13.38 1.35 0.26
CA ASN A 15 -12.73 2.26 -0.69
C ASN A 15 -12.35 3.63 -0.09
N ASN A 16 -12.33 3.73 1.23
CA ASN A 16 -12.07 4.99 1.94
C ASN A 16 -10.70 5.61 1.63
N GLN A 17 -9.71 4.79 1.31
CA GLN A 17 -8.36 5.28 0.96
C GLN A 17 -8.27 5.87 -0.46
N ILE A 18 -9.26 5.63 -1.35
CA ILE A 18 -9.20 6.10 -2.73
C ILE A 18 -9.21 7.62 -2.79
N ILE A 19 -10.09 8.27 -2.01
CA ILE A 19 -10.15 9.74 -2.03
C ILE A 19 -8.84 10.35 -1.52
N ALA A 20 -8.22 9.76 -0.49
CA ALA A 20 -6.92 10.22 0.00
C ALA A 20 -5.84 10.13 -1.09
N ARG A 21 -5.79 9.01 -1.84
CA ARG A 21 -4.88 8.85 -2.97
C ARG A 21 -5.12 9.90 -4.04
N ARG A 22 -6.38 10.21 -4.39
CA ARG A 22 -6.72 11.25 -5.38
C ARG A 22 -6.27 12.64 -4.96
N VAL A 23 -6.41 12.97 -3.67
CA VAL A 23 -5.88 14.24 -3.12
C VAL A 23 -4.35 14.28 -3.24
N ARG A 24 -3.67 13.17 -2.88
CA ARG A 24 -2.21 13.04 -3.00
C ARG A 24 -1.71 13.10 -4.45
N GLU A 25 -2.44 12.52 -5.39
CA GLU A 25 -2.16 12.64 -6.83
C GLU A 25 -2.24 14.09 -7.33
N CYS A 26 -2.98 14.95 -6.64
CA CYS A 26 -2.97 16.40 -6.87
C CYS A 26 -1.79 17.12 -6.21
N ASN A 27 -0.82 16.41 -5.66
CA ASN A 27 0.31 16.95 -4.88
C ASN A 27 -0.13 17.76 -3.63
N VAL A 28 -1.23 17.35 -3.01
CA VAL A 28 -1.74 17.95 -1.77
C VAL A 28 -1.67 16.93 -0.64
N TYR A 29 -1.16 17.33 0.51
CA TYR A 29 -1.17 16.45 1.69
C TYR A 29 -2.57 16.29 2.26
N CYS A 30 -2.92 15.09 2.65
CA CYS A 30 -4.15 14.83 3.39
C CYS A 30 -3.92 13.84 4.54
N GLU A 31 -4.75 13.95 5.55
CA GLU A 31 -4.82 13.04 6.69
C GLU A 31 -6.20 12.41 6.77
N LEU A 32 -6.25 11.08 6.97
CA LEU A 32 -7.49 10.35 7.20
C LEU A 32 -7.76 10.27 8.70
N LEU A 33 -8.93 10.76 9.12
CA LEU A 33 -9.42 10.63 10.49
C LEU A 33 -10.77 9.91 10.49
N PRO A 34 -11.10 9.16 11.55
CA PRO A 34 -12.46 8.67 11.74
C PRO A 34 -13.46 9.83 11.69
N PHE A 35 -14.65 9.58 11.15
CA PHE A 35 -15.70 10.63 11.03
C PHE A 35 -16.16 11.21 12.37
N ASP A 36 -15.98 10.47 13.45
CA ASP A 36 -16.30 10.81 14.84
C ASP A 36 -15.08 11.37 15.60
N ALA A 37 -13.99 11.72 14.88
CA ALA A 37 -12.84 12.38 15.49
C ALA A 37 -13.28 13.68 16.19
N ASP A 38 -12.78 13.89 17.40
CA ASP A 38 -13.09 15.11 18.15
C ASP A 38 -12.54 16.36 17.45
N ILE A 39 -13.22 17.47 17.66
CA ILE A 39 -12.93 18.74 16.98
C ILE A 39 -11.50 19.24 17.27
N GLN A 40 -10.96 18.95 18.46
CA GLN A 40 -9.60 19.36 18.80
C GLN A 40 -8.56 18.57 18.01
N THR A 41 -8.79 17.28 17.82
CA THR A 41 -7.96 16.45 16.93
C THR A 41 -7.93 17.01 15.52
N ILE A 42 -9.10 17.39 14.97
CA ILE A 42 -9.18 18.01 13.63
C ILE A 42 -8.41 19.33 13.61
N LYS A 43 -8.57 20.20 14.60
CA LYS A 43 -7.86 21.49 14.71
C LYS A 43 -6.35 21.34 14.79
N ASN A 44 -5.84 20.29 15.42
CA ASN A 44 -4.40 20.05 15.55
C ASN A 44 -3.69 19.85 14.19
N PHE A 45 -4.45 19.51 13.14
CA PHE A 45 -3.91 19.40 11.78
C PHE A 45 -3.92 20.73 11.02
N ASP A 46 -4.49 21.80 11.58
CA ASP A 46 -4.66 23.10 10.92
C ASP A 46 -5.20 22.95 9.49
N PRO A 47 -6.42 22.39 9.32
CA PRO A 47 -6.89 22.01 8.00
C PRO A 47 -7.19 23.23 7.12
N ALA A 48 -6.66 23.20 5.89
CA ALA A 48 -7.03 24.15 4.85
C ALA A 48 -8.39 23.81 4.20
N GLY A 49 -8.88 22.60 4.42
CA GLY A 49 -10.19 22.12 3.99
C GLY A 49 -10.49 20.74 4.56
N ILE A 50 -11.76 20.36 4.56
CA ILE A 50 -12.24 19.07 5.06
C ILE A 50 -13.02 18.37 3.96
N ILE A 51 -12.77 17.08 3.77
CA ILE A 51 -13.56 16.20 2.90
C ILE A 51 -14.25 15.14 3.76
N ILE A 52 -15.54 14.93 3.58
CA ILE A 52 -16.31 13.90 4.27
C ILE A 52 -16.69 12.86 3.23
N ALA A 53 -16.10 11.66 3.32
CA ALA A 53 -16.26 10.63 2.30
C ALA A 53 -16.31 9.22 2.91
N GLY A 54 -16.71 8.25 2.09
CA GLY A 54 -16.87 6.86 2.52
C GLY A 54 -18.34 6.43 2.57
N SER A 55 -18.58 5.23 3.12
CA SER A 55 -19.92 4.69 3.25
C SER A 55 -20.09 3.94 4.57
N VAL A 56 -21.18 4.23 5.25
CA VAL A 56 -21.53 3.57 6.50
C VAL A 56 -22.93 2.97 6.39
N ASN A 57 -23.09 1.79 6.98
CA ASN A 57 -24.39 1.11 6.99
C ASN A 57 -25.37 1.65 8.04
N ASP A 58 -24.89 2.49 8.97
CA ASP A 58 -25.72 3.06 10.01
C ASP A 58 -26.42 4.34 9.54
N ARG A 59 -27.76 4.32 9.57
CA ARG A 59 -28.63 5.44 9.15
C ARG A 59 -28.74 6.56 10.19
N GLN A 60 -28.23 6.37 11.41
CA GLN A 60 -28.38 7.30 12.53
C GLN A 60 -27.13 8.16 12.79
N ILE A 61 -26.07 8.02 11.99
CA ILE A 61 -24.87 8.81 12.15
C ILE A 61 -25.16 10.29 11.90
N THR A 62 -24.63 11.12 12.78
CA THR A 62 -24.65 12.59 12.68
C THR A 62 -23.21 13.12 12.75
N LEU A 63 -22.97 14.22 12.05
CA LEU A 63 -21.71 14.95 12.17
C LEU A 63 -21.77 15.94 13.34
N ASP A 64 -20.62 16.19 13.95
CA ASP A 64 -20.50 17.30 14.88
C ASP A 64 -20.62 18.65 14.12
N LYS A 65 -21.60 19.46 14.51
CA LYS A 65 -21.85 20.77 13.90
C LYS A 65 -20.68 21.74 14.02
N SER A 66 -19.84 21.56 15.03
CA SER A 66 -18.65 22.39 15.25
C SER A 66 -17.62 22.31 14.10
N ILE A 67 -17.70 21.28 13.25
CA ILE A 67 -16.91 21.18 12.01
C ILE A 67 -17.17 22.37 11.09
N PHE A 68 -18.43 22.81 10.97
CA PHE A 68 -18.83 23.94 10.12
C PHE A 68 -18.48 25.31 10.74
N GLU A 69 -18.16 25.34 12.03
CA GLU A 69 -17.70 26.55 12.74
C GLU A 69 -16.19 26.83 12.55
N LEU A 70 -15.45 25.86 12.01
CA LEU A 70 -14.01 25.98 11.74
C LEU A 70 -13.68 27.03 10.65
N GLN A 71 -14.69 27.51 9.91
CA GLN A 71 -14.53 28.49 8.81
C GLN A 71 -13.63 28.02 7.66
N VAL A 72 -13.36 26.71 7.56
CA VAL A 72 -12.65 26.08 6.46
C VAL A 72 -13.62 25.46 5.46
N PRO A 73 -13.28 25.37 4.17
CA PRO A 73 -14.13 24.70 3.18
C PRO A 73 -14.38 23.24 3.53
N VAL A 74 -15.64 22.79 3.41
CA VAL A 74 -16.07 21.40 3.65
C VAL A 74 -16.70 20.85 2.39
N LEU A 75 -16.26 19.67 1.92
CA LEU A 75 -16.85 18.94 0.80
C LEU A 75 -17.38 17.57 1.27
N GLY A 76 -18.67 17.34 1.13
CA GLY A 76 -19.26 16.00 1.32
C GLY A 76 -19.36 15.23 -0.01
N ILE A 77 -18.85 14.00 -0.04
CA ILE A 77 -18.92 13.12 -1.21
C ILE A 77 -19.85 11.95 -0.91
N GLY A 78 -20.80 11.66 -1.80
CA GLY A 78 -21.74 10.57 -1.65
C GLY A 78 -22.57 10.68 -0.35
N GLN A 79 -22.37 9.74 0.58
CA GLN A 79 -23.02 9.81 1.90
C GLN A 79 -22.58 11.01 2.74
N GLY A 80 -21.38 11.55 2.49
CA GLY A 80 -20.91 12.78 3.12
C GLY A 80 -21.83 13.96 2.83
N GLN A 81 -22.32 14.12 1.58
CA GLN A 81 -23.32 15.13 1.26
C GLN A 81 -24.63 14.90 2.02
N LEU A 82 -25.12 13.65 2.11
CA LEU A 82 -26.36 13.34 2.83
C LEU A 82 -26.26 13.69 4.33
N LEU A 83 -25.09 13.44 4.93
CA LEU A 83 -24.83 13.79 6.32
C LEU A 83 -24.78 15.31 6.52
N ILE A 84 -24.11 16.05 5.66
CA ILE A 84 -24.12 17.52 5.68
C ILE A 84 -25.55 18.05 5.64
N VAL A 85 -26.36 17.58 4.68
CA VAL A 85 -27.76 18.01 4.53
C VAL A 85 -28.55 17.76 5.80
N ARG A 86 -28.46 16.55 6.38
CA ARG A 86 -29.20 16.21 7.62
C ARG A 86 -28.73 17.05 8.81
N THR A 87 -27.41 17.19 8.97
CA THR A 87 -26.84 17.92 10.11
C THR A 87 -27.22 19.40 10.09
N LEU A 88 -27.38 19.99 8.90
CA LEU A 88 -27.73 21.40 8.73
C LEU A 88 -29.24 21.62 8.57
N GLY A 89 -30.07 20.60 8.81
CA GLY A 89 -31.54 20.74 8.92
C GLY A 89 -32.32 20.49 7.63
N GLY A 90 -31.69 20.01 6.58
CA GLY A 90 -32.35 19.52 5.38
C GLY A 90 -32.86 18.07 5.53
N LYS A 91 -33.44 17.52 4.45
CA LYS A 91 -33.93 16.15 4.38
C LYS A 91 -33.19 15.38 3.29
N ALA A 92 -32.57 14.28 3.68
CA ALA A 92 -31.87 13.39 2.78
C ALA A 92 -32.03 11.93 3.20
N SER A 93 -32.09 11.02 2.25
CA SER A 93 -32.28 9.59 2.48
C SER A 93 -31.43 8.74 1.58
N VAL A 94 -31.15 7.52 2.03
CA VAL A 94 -30.53 6.44 1.26
C VAL A 94 -31.14 5.12 1.69
N GLN A 95 -31.45 4.23 0.74
CA GLN A 95 -32.09 2.93 1.05
C GLN A 95 -31.09 1.78 0.93
N ASP A 96 -30.43 1.67 -0.21
CA ASP A 96 -29.49 0.60 -0.56
C ASP A 96 -28.17 1.15 -1.12
N SER A 97 -27.12 0.32 -1.09
CA SER A 97 -25.81 0.68 -1.67
C SER A 97 -25.68 0.18 -3.11
N LYS A 98 -26.54 0.65 -4.01
CA LYS A 98 -26.50 0.31 -5.44
C LYS A 98 -25.82 1.42 -6.23
N TYR A 99 -24.55 1.23 -6.56
CA TYR A 99 -23.78 2.16 -7.37
C TYR A 99 -23.92 1.84 -8.86
N GLN A 100 -24.19 2.86 -9.67
CA GLN A 100 -24.19 2.77 -11.12
C GLN A 100 -23.78 4.10 -11.75
N LYS A 101 -23.42 4.05 -13.01
CA LYS A 101 -23.13 5.24 -13.78
C LYS A 101 -24.41 5.99 -14.11
N ALA A 102 -24.36 7.31 -13.98
CA ALA A 102 -25.46 8.22 -14.31
C ALA A 102 -24.93 9.44 -15.04
N GLN A 103 -25.77 10.03 -15.88
CA GLN A 103 -25.52 11.33 -16.49
C GLN A 103 -25.75 12.43 -15.45
N ILE A 104 -24.75 13.25 -15.27
CA ILE A 104 -24.75 14.39 -14.35
C ILE A 104 -24.76 15.65 -15.19
N THR A 105 -25.71 16.53 -14.95
CA THR A 105 -25.78 17.88 -15.54
C THR A 105 -25.40 18.88 -14.48
N VAL A 106 -24.39 19.69 -14.73
CA VAL A 106 -23.82 20.65 -13.75
C VAL A 106 -24.03 22.09 -14.20
N ASP A 107 -24.07 22.99 -13.22
CA ASP A 107 -23.90 24.42 -13.41
C ASP A 107 -22.39 24.71 -13.52
N SER A 108 -21.93 24.98 -14.75
CA SER A 108 -20.51 25.24 -15.04
C SER A 108 -20.02 26.61 -14.60
N THR A 109 -20.89 27.50 -14.15
CA THR A 109 -20.53 28.84 -13.69
C THR A 109 -19.98 28.85 -12.26
N HIS A 110 -20.28 27.81 -11.48
CA HIS A 110 -19.79 27.70 -10.12
C HIS A 110 -18.34 27.21 -10.07
N SER A 111 -17.54 27.80 -9.16
CA SER A 111 -16.10 27.52 -9.03
C SER A 111 -15.76 26.02 -8.79
N LEU A 112 -16.67 25.26 -8.18
CA LEU A 112 -16.51 23.81 -8.00
C LEU A 112 -16.49 23.05 -9.32
N PHE A 113 -17.18 23.54 -10.36
CA PHE A 113 -17.31 22.90 -11.67
C PHE A 113 -16.58 23.64 -12.79
N GLU A 114 -15.74 24.61 -12.44
CA GLU A 114 -14.98 25.39 -13.42
C GLU A 114 -14.21 24.47 -14.38
N GLY A 115 -14.43 24.64 -15.69
CA GLY A 115 -13.79 23.86 -16.74
C GLY A 115 -14.25 22.40 -16.84
N ALA A 116 -15.23 21.97 -16.06
CA ALA A 116 -15.88 20.66 -16.23
C ALA A 116 -16.90 20.72 -17.39
N SER A 117 -17.18 19.53 -17.98
CA SER A 117 -18.25 19.41 -18.98
C SER A 117 -19.62 19.64 -18.34
N ILE A 118 -20.52 20.33 -19.03
CA ILE A 118 -21.90 20.55 -18.54
C ILE A 118 -22.62 19.21 -18.27
N ASN A 119 -22.33 18.22 -19.10
CA ASN A 119 -22.86 16.85 -18.95
C ASN A 119 -21.69 15.88 -18.95
N PHE A 120 -21.61 15.05 -17.91
CA PHE A 120 -20.61 13.98 -17.83
C PHE A 120 -21.17 12.75 -17.12
N GLU A 121 -20.54 11.61 -17.31
CA GLU A 121 -20.91 10.37 -16.66
C GLU A 121 -20.16 10.20 -15.32
N GLY A 122 -20.88 9.89 -14.25
CA GLY A 122 -20.30 9.65 -12.93
C GLY A 122 -20.95 8.49 -12.17
N TRP A 123 -20.25 7.92 -11.22
CA TRP A 123 -20.78 6.90 -10.32
C TRP A 123 -21.64 7.54 -9.24
N VAL A 124 -22.86 7.05 -9.08
CA VAL A 124 -23.84 7.54 -8.09
C VAL A 124 -24.50 6.38 -7.39
N ASN A 125 -24.76 6.52 -6.09
CA ASN A 125 -25.71 5.62 -5.43
C ASN A 125 -27.13 6.02 -5.82
N GLN A 126 -27.82 5.15 -6.54
CA GLN A 126 -29.17 5.43 -7.10
C GLN A 126 -30.23 5.68 -6.04
N SER A 127 -30.09 5.12 -4.85
CA SER A 127 -31.05 5.28 -3.77
C SER A 127 -30.80 6.55 -2.94
N ALA A 128 -29.69 7.24 -3.16
CA ALA A 128 -29.35 8.48 -2.45
C ALA A 128 -30.20 9.65 -2.96
N LYS A 129 -30.93 10.32 -2.07
CA LYS A 129 -31.79 11.47 -2.40
C LYS A 129 -31.59 12.59 -1.41
N VAL A 130 -31.63 13.82 -1.93
CA VAL A 130 -31.73 15.05 -1.15
C VAL A 130 -33.09 15.67 -1.50
N ASP A 131 -34.05 15.51 -0.58
CA ASP A 131 -35.45 15.94 -0.78
C ASP A 131 -35.61 17.44 -0.50
N THR A 132 -34.94 17.94 0.56
CA THR A 132 -35.02 19.35 0.98
C THR A 132 -33.60 19.83 1.31
N LEU A 133 -33.19 20.94 0.69
CA LEU A 133 -31.92 21.59 1.00
C LEU A 133 -31.98 22.28 2.39
N PRO A 134 -30.85 22.37 3.11
CA PRO A 134 -30.75 23.25 4.26
C PRO A 134 -30.91 24.74 3.84
N LEU A 135 -31.14 25.60 4.80
CA LEU A 135 -31.28 27.03 4.58
C LEU A 135 -30.02 27.61 3.89
N ASP A 136 -30.23 28.52 2.93
CA ASP A 136 -29.19 29.20 2.15
C ASP A 136 -28.31 28.29 1.28
N PHE A 137 -28.71 27.03 1.04
CA PHE A 137 -28.07 26.17 0.06
C PHE A 137 -28.71 26.29 -1.31
N CYS A 138 -27.89 26.21 -2.36
CA CYS A 138 -28.33 26.12 -3.75
C CYS A 138 -27.94 24.78 -4.37
N SER A 139 -28.69 24.37 -5.41
CA SER A 139 -28.36 23.21 -6.23
C SER A 139 -27.39 23.60 -7.35
N LEU A 140 -26.31 22.82 -7.51
CA LEU A 140 -25.30 23.03 -8.54
C LEU A 140 -25.29 21.98 -9.64
N ALA A 141 -25.87 20.79 -9.37
CA ALA A 141 -25.94 19.72 -10.36
C ALA A 141 -27.18 18.88 -10.14
N SER A 142 -27.60 18.22 -11.22
CA SER A 142 -28.75 17.33 -11.24
C SER A 142 -28.41 16.00 -11.91
N ILE A 143 -29.15 14.95 -11.50
CA ILE A 143 -29.28 13.66 -12.17
C ILE A 143 -30.77 13.41 -12.42
N LYS A 144 -31.11 12.47 -13.33
CA LYS A 144 -32.49 12.18 -13.73
C LYS A 144 -33.47 12.05 -12.55
N GLN A 145 -33.01 11.51 -11.41
CA GLN A 145 -33.85 11.20 -10.26
C GLN A 145 -33.69 12.19 -9.10
N ASN A 146 -32.72 13.12 -9.16
CA ASN A 146 -32.44 14.05 -8.08
C ASN A 146 -31.91 15.38 -8.62
N LYS A 147 -32.62 16.46 -8.30
CA LYS A 147 -32.22 17.83 -8.70
C LYS A 147 -31.02 18.35 -7.89
N ASN A 148 -30.73 17.76 -6.75
CA ASN A 148 -29.72 18.21 -5.80
C ASN A 148 -28.52 17.23 -5.80
N ALA A 149 -28.03 16.83 -6.99
CA ALA A 149 -26.90 15.93 -7.11
C ALA A 149 -25.57 16.59 -6.70
N ALA A 150 -25.51 17.92 -6.73
CA ALA A 150 -24.50 18.71 -6.05
C ALA A 150 -25.13 19.96 -5.44
N ILE A 151 -24.58 20.39 -4.30
CA ILE A 151 -25.09 21.51 -3.51
C ILE A 151 -23.97 22.40 -3.01
N ALA A 152 -24.28 23.66 -2.77
CA ALA A 152 -23.33 24.60 -2.17
C ALA A 152 -24.01 25.62 -1.24
N ASN A 153 -23.25 26.04 -0.25
CA ASN A 153 -23.45 27.28 0.51
C ASN A 153 -22.09 28.00 0.60
N ASP A 154 -21.89 29.00 -0.24
CA ASP A 154 -20.62 29.74 -0.33
C ASP A 154 -20.30 30.56 0.92
N LYS A 155 -21.31 31.04 1.62
CA LYS A 155 -21.14 31.80 2.87
C LYS A 155 -20.57 30.93 3.99
N LEU A 156 -21.07 29.69 4.09
CA LEU A 156 -20.57 28.70 5.03
C LEU A 156 -19.35 27.94 4.50
N LYS A 157 -19.02 28.09 3.21
CA LYS A 157 -18.01 27.31 2.48
C LYS A 157 -18.26 25.79 2.54
N VAL A 158 -19.53 25.39 2.43
CA VAL A 158 -19.95 23.99 2.52
C VAL A 158 -20.49 23.52 1.18
N TYR A 159 -19.93 22.44 0.69
CA TYR A 159 -20.22 21.87 -0.62
C TYR A 159 -20.54 20.38 -0.50
N GLY A 160 -21.29 19.86 -1.46
CA GLY A 160 -21.59 18.43 -1.51
C GLY A 160 -21.79 17.93 -2.92
N VAL A 161 -21.42 16.69 -3.18
CA VAL A 161 -21.68 15.95 -4.43
C VAL A 161 -22.18 14.54 -4.11
N LEU A 162 -23.28 14.08 -4.73
CA LEU A 162 -23.78 12.70 -4.58
C LEU A 162 -23.00 11.69 -5.41
N PHE A 163 -22.34 12.13 -6.44
CA PHE A 163 -21.47 11.29 -7.26
C PHE A 163 -20.08 11.17 -6.65
N HIS A 164 -19.34 10.17 -7.11
CA HIS A 164 -18.04 9.80 -6.60
C HIS A 164 -16.92 10.21 -7.58
N PRO A 165 -16.33 11.41 -7.45
CA PRO A 165 -15.25 11.86 -8.32
C PRO A 165 -13.99 11.00 -8.19
N GLU A 166 -13.81 10.31 -7.07
CA GLU A 166 -12.67 9.45 -6.82
C GLU A 166 -12.69 8.14 -7.62
N TYR A 167 -13.84 7.64 -8.04
CA TYR A 167 -13.96 6.36 -8.75
C TYR A 167 -13.70 6.47 -10.26
N ASN A 168 -13.85 7.65 -10.83
CA ASN A 168 -13.66 7.87 -12.25
C ASN A 168 -12.32 8.55 -12.53
N ASN A 169 -11.46 7.92 -13.32
CA ASN A 169 -10.31 8.58 -13.94
C ASN A 169 -10.72 9.46 -15.15
N THR A 170 -11.92 10.04 -15.13
CA THR A 170 -12.33 10.98 -16.16
C THR A 170 -11.72 12.35 -15.86
N GLN A 171 -11.48 13.12 -16.92
CA GLN A 171 -10.95 14.48 -16.77
C GLN A 171 -11.86 15.36 -15.90
N ASP A 172 -13.17 15.18 -15.98
CA ASP A 172 -14.14 15.98 -15.22
C ASP A 172 -14.12 15.65 -13.73
N SER A 173 -14.02 14.39 -13.34
CA SER A 173 -13.90 13.99 -11.94
C SER A 173 -12.66 14.57 -11.27
N ILE A 174 -11.52 14.51 -11.96
CA ILE A 174 -10.26 15.09 -11.47
C ILE A 174 -10.36 16.62 -11.36
N LYS A 175 -11.05 17.29 -12.32
CA LYS A 175 -11.24 18.75 -12.28
C LYS A 175 -12.03 19.18 -11.05
N ILE A 176 -13.13 18.49 -10.73
CA ILE A 176 -13.97 18.82 -9.57
C ILE A 176 -13.15 18.75 -8.27
N LEU A 177 -12.36 17.69 -8.10
CA LEU A 177 -11.50 17.58 -6.93
C LEU A 177 -10.43 18.67 -6.92
N LYS A 178 -9.78 18.96 -8.05
CA LYS A 178 -8.80 20.05 -8.17
C LYS A 178 -9.44 21.41 -7.89
N ASN A 179 -10.65 21.65 -8.36
CA ASN A 179 -11.36 22.91 -8.10
C ASN A 179 -11.65 23.09 -6.62
N PHE A 180 -12.07 22.02 -5.92
CA PHE A 180 -12.20 22.09 -4.47
C PHE A 180 -10.86 22.42 -3.79
N LEU A 181 -9.80 21.71 -4.14
CA LEU A 181 -8.48 21.91 -3.55
C LEU A 181 -7.89 23.29 -3.87
N PHE A 182 -7.87 23.67 -5.14
CA PHE A 182 -7.12 24.84 -5.60
C PHE A 182 -7.95 26.13 -5.68
N ASN A 183 -9.21 26.03 -6.13
CA ASN A 183 -10.04 27.21 -6.30
C ASN A 183 -10.80 27.59 -5.02
N ILE A 184 -11.20 26.59 -4.22
CA ILE A 184 -11.99 26.80 -3.00
C ILE A 184 -11.10 26.81 -1.76
N CYS A 185 -10.33 25.73 -1.51
CA CYS A 185 -9.42 25.65 -0.35
C CYS A 185 -8.14 26.49 -0.51
N LYS A 186 -7.81 26.92 -1.75
CA LYS A 186 -6.61 27.71 -2.05
C LYS A 186 -5.29 27.04 -1.63
N VAL A 187 -5.24 25.71 -1.61
CA VAL A 187 -4.01 24.99 -1.28
C VAL A 187 -3.03 24.98 -2.44
N SER A 188 -1.76 24.91 -2.13
CA SER A 188 -0.69 24.82 -3.13
C SER A 188 -0.28 23.36 -3.37
N PRO A 189 -0.01 22.93 -4.62
CA PRO A 189 0.40 21.56 -4.93
C PRO A 189 1.89 21.34 -4.59
N ASN A 190 2.24 21.33 -3.30
CA ASN A 190 3.62 21.28 -2.81
C ASN A 190 3.99 19.90 -2.19
N TRP A 191 3.05 18.97 -2.08
CA TRP A 191 3.31 17.63 -1.59
C TRP A 191 3.99 16.79 -2.68
N THR A 192 5.28 17.00 -2.88
CA THR A 192 6.12 16.22 -3.79
C THR A 192 7.16 15.43 -3.01
N MET A 193 7.62 14.30 -3.54
CA MET A 193 8.61 13.49 -2.84
C MET A 193 9.97 14.17 -2.71
N SER A 194 10.30 15.08 -3.62
CA SER A 194 11.49 15.96 -3.48
C SER A 194 11.37 16.95 -2.32
N PHE A 195 10.20 17.55 -2.14
CA PHE A 195 9.93 18.42 -1.00
C PHE A 195 9.92 17.63 0.30
N TYR A 196 9.25 16.47 0.31
CA TYR A 196 9.21 15.56 1.45
C TYR A 196 10.62 15.14 1.89
N ALA A 197 11.43 14.60 0.97
CA ALA A 197 12.79 14.15 1.25
C ALA A 197 13.64 15.26 1.89
N ARG A 198 13.64 16.46 1.28
CA ARG A 198 14.42 17.61 1.78
C ARG A 198 14.06 17.99 3.20
N ASN A 199 12.78 18.15 3.46
CA ASN A 199 12.29 18.57 4.78
C ASN A 199 12.47 17.48 5.83
N TYR A 200 12.19 16.24 5.48
CA TYR A 200 12.33 15.14 6.42
C TYR A 200 13.80 14.86 6.77
N ILE A 201 14.72 14.91 5.80
CA ILE A 201 16.17 14.81 6.04
C ILE A 201 16.63 15.91 7.01
N LYS A 202 16.17 17.16 6.83
CA LYS A 202 16.49 18.25 7.74
C LYS A 202 15.97 17.98 9.15
N SER A 203 14.70 17.58 9.29
CA SER A 203 14.08 17.25 10.56
C SER A 203 14.76 16.07 11.27
N LEU A 204 15.17 15.05 10.51
CA LEU A 204 15.91 13.92 11.07
C LEU A 204 17.27 14.34 11.64
N ARG A 205 18.02 15.20 10.91
CA ARG A 205 19.30 15.74 11.39
C ARG A 205 19.16 16.48 12.72
N GLU A 206 18.14 17.33 12.79
CA GLU A 206 17.85 18.11 14.01
C GLU A 206 17.45 17.22 15.19
N LYS A 207 16.64 16.16 14.92
CA LYS A 207 16.14 15.25 15.95
C LYS A 207 17.21 14.28 16.44
N ILE A 208 18.00 13.74 15.54
CA ILE A 208 18.94 12.64 15.85
C ILE A 208 20.29 13.19 16.27
N GLY A 209 20.80 14.22 15.59
CA GLY A 209 22.14 14.74 15.84
C GLY A 209 23.22 13.69 15.58
N ASP A 210 24.07 13.45 16.55
CA ASP A 210 25.19 12.51 16.55
C ASP A 210 24.85 11.11 17.06
N LYS A 211 23.57 10.86 17.37
CA LYS A 211 23.11 9.60 17.93
C LYS A 211 23.03 8.50 16.88
N LYS A 212 23.17 7.25 17.35
CA LYS A 212 23.13 6.05 16.49
C LYS A 212 21.71 5.56 16.24
N VAL A 213 21.45 5.20 14.99
CA VAL A 213 20.18 4.62 14.54
C VAL A 213 20.41 3.23 14.00
N LEU A 214 19.60 2.27 14.42
CA LEU A 214 19.56 0.92 13.89
C LEU A 214 18.38 0.78 12.91
N CYS A 215 18.61 0.15 11.77
CA CYS A 215 17.58 -0.18 10.80
C CYS A 215 17.59 -1.67 10.46
N ALA A 216 16.45 -2.34 10.59
CA ALA A 216 16.29 -3.70 10.08
C ALA A 216 15.96 -3.67 8.59
N LEU A 217 16.88 -4.18 7.76
CA LEU A 217 16.65 -4.34 6.32
C LEU A 217 16.06 -5.71 6.03
N SER A 218 14.82 -5.74 5.57
CA SER A 218 14.16 -6.97 5.11
C SER A 218 14.44 -7.27 3.63
N GLY A 219 15.11 -6.35 2.94
CA GLY A 219 15.24 -6.37 1.48
C GLY A 219 13.98 -5.89 0.74
N GLY A 220 12.88 -5.56 1.43
CA GLY A 220 11.69 -4.95 0.85
C GLY A 220 11.91 -3.48 0.48
N VAL A 221 11.08 -2.93 -0.42
CA VAL A 221 11.22 -1.53 -0.87
C VAL A 221 11.10 -0.54 0.28
N ASP A 222 10.21 -0.77 1.26
CA ASP A 222 9.95 0.17 2.34
C ASP A 222 11.14 0.30 3.29
N SER A 223 11.68 -0.83 3.77
CA SER A 223 12.89 -0.83 4.59
C SER A 223 14.08 -0.25 3.85
N SER A 224 14.15 -0.48 2.54
CA SER A 224 15.22 0.05 1.67
C SER A 224 15.16 1.56 1.52
N VAL A 225 13.97 2.11 1.23
CA VAL A 225 13.77 3.57 1.11
C VAL A 225 13.96 4.25 2.47
N CYS A 226 13.48 3.63 3.55
CA CYS A 226 13.72 4.08 4.92
C CYS A 226 15.22 4.21 5.20
N ALA A 227 16.01 3.16 4.95
CA ALA A 227 17.44 3.15 5.18
C ALA A 227 18.18 4.24 4.37
N VAL A 228 17.88 4.38 3.07
CA VAL A 228 18.52 5.40 2.21
C VAL A 228 18.15 6.81 2.68
N LEU A 229 16.90 7.05 3.06
CA LEU A 229 16.46 8.36 3.57
C LEU A 229 17.17 8.74 4.88
N VAL A 230 17.24 7.79 5.82
CA VAL A 230 17.93 7.99 7.11
C VAL A 230 19.44 8.18 6.89
N GLN A 231 20.05 7.38 6.00
CA GLN A 231 21.47 7.51 5.65
C GLN A 231 21.82 8.91 5.12
N LYS A 232 20.97 9.47 4.25
CA LYS A 232 21.18 10.85 3.74
C LYS A 232 21.03 11.91 4.85
N ALA A 233 20.35 11.61 5.93
CA ALA A 233 20.21 12.51 7.08
C ALA A 233 21.42 12.45 8.03
N ILE A 234 21.88 11.24 8.42
CA ILE A 234 22.80 11.05 9.53
C ILE A 234 24.11 10.32 9.16
N GLY A 235 24.26 9.94 7.89
CA GLY A 235 25.53 9.31 7.41
C GLY A 235 25.87 8.04 8.17
N ASP A 236 27.10 7.96 8.65
CA ASP A 236 27.71 6.77 9.28
C ASP A 236 27.07 6.40 10.63
N ASN A 237 26.25 7.27 11.19
CA ASN A 237 25.49 6.97 12.40
C ASN A 237 24.32 5.99 12.19
N LEU A 238 24.00 5.65 10.93
CA LEU A 238 23.06 4.58 10.59
C LEU A 238 23.80 3.24 10.53
N VAL A 239 23.28 2.25 11.25
CA VAL A 239 23.67 0.84 11.12
C VAL A 239 22.51 0.04 10.59
N CYS A 240 22.71 -0.70 9.50
CA CYS A 240 21.69 -1.56 8.91
C CYS A 240 22.01 -3.03 9.17
N ILE A 241 21.10 -3.78 9.77
CA ILE A 241 21.20 -5.23 9.92
C ILE A 241 20.32 -5.90 8.86
N PHE A 242 20.92 -6.76 8.06
CA PHE A 242 20.24 -7.62 7.10
C PHE A 242 20.42 -9.07 7.53
N VAL A 243 19.30 -9.75 7.82
CA VAL A 243 19.30 -11.16 8.23
C VAL A 243 19.10 -12.04 6.99
N ASP A 244 20.16 -12.73 6.57
CA ASP A 244 20.08 -13.78 5.58
C ASP A 244 19.60 -15.08 6.24
N HIS A 245 18.29 -15.25 6.23
CA HIS A 245 17.60 -16.39 6.85
C HIS A 245 17.54 -17.63 5.94
N GLY A 246 18.16 -17.60 4.78
CA GLY A 246 18.18 -18.74 3.86
C GLY A 246 16.87 -19.00 3.11
N LEU A 247 15.86 -18.13 3.25
CA LEU A 247 14.56 -18.25 2.59
C LEU A 247 14.38 -17.19 1.48
N LEU A 248 15.47 -16.52 1.11
CA LEU A 248 15.52 -15.51 0.08
C LEU A 248 15.54 -16.13 -1.33
N ARG A 249 15.22 -15.31 -2.34
CA ARG A 249 15.37 -15.66 -3.75
C ARG A 249 16.85 -15.88 -4.11
N LYS A 250 17.06 -16.46 -5.27
CA LYS A 250 18.42 -16.63 -5.83
C LYS A 250 19.16 -15.28 -5.89
N ASN A 251 20.37 -15.25 -5.35
CA ASN A 251 21.29 -14.08 -5.32
C ASN A 251 20.76 -12.82 -4.60
N GLU A 252 19.58 -12.87 -3.98
CA GLU A 252 18.95 -11.69 -3.39
C GLU A 252 19.79 -11.07 -2.26
N ALA A 253 20.38 -11.90 -1.40
CA ALA A 253 21.23 -11.40 -0.30
C ALA A 253 22.47 -10.66 -0.83
N ASP A 254 23.10 -11.17 -1.88
CA ASP A 254 24.29 -10.58 -2.48
C ASP A 254 23.96 -9.26 -3.22
N GLU A 255 22.80 -9.21 -3.89
CA GLU A 255 22.31 -7.98 -4.53
C GLU A 255 22.03 -6.87 -3.51
N VAL A 256 21.41 -7.23 -2.37
CA VAL A 256 21.14 -6.29 -1.28
C VAL A 256 22.45 -5.78 -0.67
N GLU A 257 23.37 -6.67 -0.33
CA GLU A 257 24.68 -6.28 0.23
C GLU A 257 25.44 -5.37 -0.73
N LYS A 258 25.55 -5.73 -2.00
CA LYS A 258 26.20 -4.93 -3.03
C LYS A 258 25.62 -3.53 -3.14
N TYR A 259 24.29 -3.39 -3.10
CA TYR A 259 23.67 -2.09 -3.20
C TYR A 259 23.91 -1.23 -1.96
N PHE A 260 23.63 -1.76 -0.78
CA PHE A 260 23.68 -0.94 0.45
C PHE A 260 25.10 -0.68 0.92
N LYS A 261 25.97 -1.68 0.89
CA LYS A 261 27.34 -1.57 1.36
C LYS A 261 28.25 -0.90 0.32
N ASP A 262 28.29 -1.44 -0.89
CA ASP A 262 29.28 -1.04 -1.88
C ASP A 262 28.88 0.24 -2.64
N GLN A 263 27.59 0.39 -2.99
CA GLN A 263 27.12 1.52 -3.79
C GLN A 263 26.64 2.71 -2.94
N GLN A 264 26.03 2.46 -1.78
CA GLN A 264 25.52 3.50 -0.88
C GLN A 264 26.48 3.82 0.27
N GLY A 265 27.48 2.97 0.54
CA GLY A 265 28.44 3.15 1.64
C GLY A 265 27.78 3.11 3.02
N ILE A 266 26.65 2.41 3.15
CA ILE A 266 25.94 2.28 4.43
C ILE A 266 26.69 1.30 5.34
N ASN A 267 26.78 1.61 6.62
CA ASN A 267 27.27 0.66 7.62
C ASN A 267 26.35 -0.55 7.70
N PHE A 268 26.64 -1.57 6.91
CA PHE A 268 25.80 -2.71 6.61
C PHE A 268 26.34 -3.99 7.22
N LEU A 269 25.54 -4.65 8.04
CA LEU A 269 25.85 -5.93 8.66
C LEU A 269 24.95 -7.03 8.10
N ARG A 270 25.52 -7.91 7.26
CA ARG A 270 24.87 -9.15 6.86
C ARG A 270 25.06 -10.23 7.91
N VAL A 271 23.98 -10.79 8.40
CA VAL A 271 23.97 -11.89 9.37
C VAL A 271 23.55 -13.17 8.68
N ASN A 272 24.47 -14.10 8.49
CA ASN A 272 24.12 -15.42 7.98
C ASN A 272 23.48 -16.26 9.11
N ALA A 273 22.17 -16.49 8.97
CA ALA A 273 21.38 -17.27 9.93
C ALA A 273 20.66 -18.47 9.26
N GLN A 274 21.07 -18.85 8.03
CA GLN A 274 20.38 -19.86 7.22
C GLN A 274 20.15 -21.18 7.96
N ASP A 275 21.19 -21.76 8.54
CA ASP A 275 21.09 -23.04 9.24
C ASP A 275 20.18 -22.93 10.49
N ARG A 276 20.21 -21.78 11.15
CA ARG A 276 19.38 -21.53 12.33
C ARG A 276 17.89 -21.53 12.00
N PHE A 277 17.49 -20.87 10.91
CA PHE A 277 16.10 -20.88 10.45
C PHE A 277 15.69 -22.26 9.94
N LEU A 278 16.52 -22.94 9.14
CA LEU A 278 16.22 -24.25 8.63
C LEU A 278 16.04 -25.28 9.77
N ASN A 279 16.89 -25.25 10.79
CA ASN A 279 16.76 -26.12 11.95
C ASN A 279 15.43 -25.91 12.70
N ARG A 280 14.98 -24.65 12.83
CA ARG A 280 13.72 -24.31 13.49
C ARG A 280 12.50 -24.73 12.66
N LEU A 281 12.63 -24.80 11.34
CA LEU A 281 11.58 -25.20 10.40
C LEU A 281 11.51 -26.70 10.15
N LYS A 282 12.47 -27.48 10.66
CA LYS A 282 12.52 -28.93 10.46
C LYS A 282 11.25 -29.59 10.97
N GLY A 283 10.58 -30.40 10.10
CA GLY A 283 9.33 -31.08 10.39
C GLY A 283 8.08 -30.19 10.40
N ILE A 284 8.22 -28.88 10.19
CA ILE A 284 7.07 -27.94 10.20
C ILE A 284 6.45 -27.90 8.81
N ARG A 285 5.16 -28.23 8.73
CA ARG A 285 4.36 -28.26 7.48
C ARG A 285 3.24 -27.23 7.47
N ASP A 286 2.76 -26.82 8.63
CA ASP A 286 1.67 -25.85 8.80
C ASP A 286 2.14 -24.44 8.46
N PRO A 287 1.44 -23.71 7.54
CA PRO A 287 1.87 -22.40 7.09
C PRO A 287 1.92 -21.33 8.19
N GLU A 288 0.96 -21.33 9.11
CA GLU A 288 0.91 -20.34 10.18
C GLU A 288 2.03 -20.58 11.21
N LYS A 289 2.36 -21.85 11.47
CA LYS A 289 3.52 -22.19 12.29
C LYS A 289 4.83 -21.77 11.62
N LYS A 290 4.96 -21.95 10.29
CA LYS A 290 6.14 -21.45 9.55
C LYS A 290 6.29 -19.95 9.74
N ARG A 291 5.21 -19.15 9.50
CA ARG A 291 5.19 -17.69 9.65
C ARG A 291 5.62 -17.26 11.05
N LYS A 292 5.04 -17.89 12.07
CA LYS A 292 5.32 -17.58 13.48
C LYS A 292 6.78 -17.86 13.85
N ILE A 293 7.29 -19.05 13.50
CA ILE A 293 8.68 -19.46 13.78
C ILE A 293 9.66 -18.52 13.11
N ILE A 294 9.43 -18.17 11.83
CA ILE A 294 10.30 -17.28 11.07
C ILE A 294 10.31 -15.88 11.69
N GLY A 295 9.13 -15.34 12.02
CA GLY A 295 9.02 -14.03 12.66
C GLY A 295 9.71 -13.97 14.02
N GLU A 296 9.47 -14.96 14.90
CA GLU A 296 10.13 -15.05 16.21
C GLU A 296 11.65 -15.14 16.08
N GLU A 297 12.14 -15.96 15.17
CA GLU A 297 13.57 -16.19 15.01
C GLU A 297 14.27 -14.96 14.41
N PHE A 298 13.59 -14.26 13.49
CA PHE A 298 14.10 -13.00 12.94
C PHE A 298 14.34 -11.96 14.04
N ILE A 299 13.39 -11.81 14.98
CA ILE A 299 13.53 -10.88 16.09
C ILE A 299 14.71 -11.27 16.98
N ARG A 300 14.85 -12.57 17.32
CA ARG A 300 15.96 -13.05 18.17
C ARG A 300 17.32 -12.76 17.54
N VAL A 301 17.48 -13.09 16.26
CA VAL A 301 18.73 -12.82 15.53
C VAL A 301 19.01 -11.32 15.50
N PHE A 302 17.99 -10.51 15.25
CA PHE A 302 18.11 -9.05 15.24
C PHE A 302 18.53 -8.51 16.61
N GLU A 303 17.88 -8.94 17.70
CA GLU A 303 18.22 -8.54 19.07
C GLU A 303 19.66 -8.90 19.44
N GLU A 304 20.08 -10.13 19.15
CA GLU A 304 21.45 -10.60 19.42
C GLU A 304 22.51 -9.77 18.68
N GLN A 305 22.25 -9.36 17.44
CA GLN A 305 23.18 -8.53 16.71
C GLN A 305 23.16 -7.08 17.19
N ALA A 306 22.00 -6.54 17.48
CA ALA A 306 21.88 -5.19 18.01
C ALA A 306 22.62 -5.04 19.37
N GLN A 307 22.57 -6.04 20.24
CA GLN A 307 23.33 -6.05 21.50
C GLN A 307 24.85 -6.02 21.26
N LYS A 308 25.36 -6.67 20.22
CA LYS A 308 26.80 -6.67 19.88
C LYS A 308 27.29 -5.32 19.34
N ILE A 309 26.39 -4.54 18.71
CA ILE A 309 26.74 -3.21 18.16
C ILE A 309 26.95 -2.18 19.28
N GLY A 310 26.39 -2.42 20.48
CA GLY A 310 26.50 -1.55 21.65
C GLY A 310 25.37 -0.53 21.74
N GLU A 311 25.67 0.69 22.23
CA GLU A 311 24.64 1.71 22.44
C GLU A 311 24.02 2.18 21.14
N ILE A 312 22.69 2.01 21.03
CA ILE A 312 21.85 2.45 19.93
C ILE A 312 20.71 3.28 20.52
N ASP A 313 20.53 4.48 20.01
CA ASP A 313 19.53 5.42 20.54
C ASP A 313 18.15 5.21 19.90
N TYR A 314 18.08 4.95 18.60
CA TYR A 314 16.82 4.87 17.86
C TYR A 314 16.74 3.62 16.97
N LEU A 315 15.51 3.14 16.79
CA LEU A 315 15.18 2.11 15.81
C LEU A 315 14.45 2.77 14.62
N ALA A 316 14.94 2.59 13.40
CA ALA A 316 14.26 3.01 12.19
C ALA A 316 13.43 1.86 11.60
N GLN A 317 12.17 2.14 11.28
CA GLN A 317 11.21 1.19 10.70
C GLN A 317 10.59 1.76 9.41
N GLY A 318 10.41 0.88 8.42
CA GLY A 318 9.78 1.22 7.14
C GLY A 318 8.26 1.14 7.16
N THR A 319 7.61 1.46 8.28
CA THR A 319 6.14 1.53 8.41
C THR A 319 5.58 2.54 7.40
N ILE A 320 4.56 2.17 6.65
CA ILE A 320 3.89 3.02 5.67
C ILE A 320 2.46 3.34 6.10
N TYR A 321 1.81 4.30 5.43
CA TYR A 321 0.50 4.79 5.84
C TYR A 321 -0.60 3.72 5.87
N PRO A 322 -0.70 2.79 4.90
CA PRO A 322 -1.64 1.68 5.00
C PRO A 322 -1.46 0.81 6.25
N ASP A 323 -0.22 0.55 6.70
CA ASP A 323 0.04 -0.24 7.92
C ASP A 323 -0.52 0.46 9.17
N VAL A 324 -0.46 1.80 9.17
CA VAL A 324 -1.02 2.63 10.27
C VAL A 324 -2.54 2.53 10.31
N LEU A 325 -3.19 2.63 9.14
CA LEU A 325 -4.65 2.55 9.03
C LEU A 325 -5.18 1.16 9.41
N GLU A 326 -4.50 0.10 8.98
CA GLU A 326 -4.86 -1.27 9.36
C GLU A 326 -4.69 -1.51 10.86
N SER A 327 -3.61 -1.03 11.46
CA SER A 327 -3.37 -1.19 12.91
C SER A 327 -4.36 -0.41 13.78
N ALA A 328 -4.95 0.67 13.29
CA ALA A 328 -5.98 1.43 13.99
C ALA A 328 -7.35 0.71 13.97
N ASN A 329 -7.64 -0.04 12.91
CA ASN A 329 -8.93 -0.71 12.70
C ASN A 329 -9.00 -2.14 13.21
N VAL A 330 -7.87 -2.80 13.40
CA VAL A 330 -7.81 -4.20 13.85
C VAL A 330 -6.72 -4.32 14.92
N LYS A 331 -7.07 -4.80 16.10
CA LYS A 331 -6.08 -5.36 17.05
C LYS A 331 -5.44 -6.63 16.47
N SER A 332 -4.98 -6.60 15.24
CA SER A 332 -4.43 -7.76 14.53
C SER A 332 -2.97 -7.54 14.18
N HIS A 333 -2.23 -8.38 14.60
CA HIS A 333 -1.00 -9.15 14.42
C HIS A 333 -0.19 -8.98 13.12
N HIS A 334 -0.36 -7.92 12.29
CA HIS A 334 0.47 -7.72 11.09
C HIS A 334 1.87 -7.17 11.39
N ASN A 335 2.13 -6.63 12.56
CA ASN A 335 3.46 -6.56 13.15
C ASN A 335 3.77 -7.88 13.89
N VAL A 336 3.89 -8.97 13.16
CA VAL A 336 4.23 -10.32 13.67
C VAL A 336 5.65 -10.40 14.24
N GLY A 337 6.37 -9.30 14.20
CA GLY A 337 7.61 -9.10 14.92
C GLY A 337 7.46 -7.95 15.87
N GLY A 338 7.04 -8.17 17.10
CA GLY A 338 7.04 -7.12 18.12
C GLY A 338 8.39 -6.42 18.19
N LEU A 339 8.41 -5.20 18.75
CA LEU A 339 9.65 -4.48 19.02
C LEU A 339 10.60 -5.37 19.83
N PRO A 340 11.91 -5.30 19.59
CA PRO A 340 12.91 -5.96 20.40
C PRO A 340 12.67 -5.64 21.88
N LYS A 341 12.33 -6.63 22.68
CA LYS A 341 11.94 -6.43 24.09
C LYS A 341 13.14 -6.15 24.99
N ASN A 342 14.31 -6.61 24.56
CA ASN A 342 15.54 -6.59 25.33
C ASN A 342 16.46 -5.39 25.04
N ILE A 343 16.03 -4.48 24.16
CA ILE A 343 16.80 -3.29 23.79
C ILE A 343 15.96 -2.05 24.15
N LYS A 344 16.56 -1.15 24.91
CA LYS A 344 15.93 0.12 25.30
C LYS A 344 16.31 1.20 24.29
N PHE A 345 15.47 1.40 23.27
CA PHE A 345 15.57 2.54 22.37
C PHE A 345 14.99 3.81 23.03
N LYS A 346 15.56 4.97 22.76
CA LYS A 346 14.99 6.28 23.13
C LYS A 346 13.73 6.61 22.34
N GLY A 347 13.57 5.97 21.18
CA GLY A 347 12.40 6.11 20.34
C GLY A 347 12.49 5.37 19.02
N ILE A 348 11.36 5.39 18.29
CA ILE A 348 11.25 4.82 16.95
C ILE A 348 11.20 5.96 15.94
N ILE A 349 11.82 5.74 14.79
CA ILE A 349 11.84 6.64 13.64
C ILE A 349 11.10 5.91 12.50
N GLU A 350 9.97 6.45 12.08
CA GLU A 350 9.14 5.90 11.02
C GLU A 350 9.02 6.93 9.86
N PRO A 351 10.05 7.06 9.03
CA PRO A 351 10.10 8.12 8.04
C PRO A 351 9.10 7.95 6.90
N LEU A 352 8.43 6.82 6.78
CA LEU A 352 7.48 6.55 5.71
C LEU A 352 6.04 6.47 6.20
N ARG A 353 5.80 6.71 7.51
CA ARG A 353 4.52 6.52 8.18
C ARG A 353 3.34 7.27 7.55
N SER A 354 3.59 8.40 6.92
CA SER A 354 2.58 9.23 6.26
C SER A 354 2.48 9.01 4.75
N LEU A 355 3.21 8.04 4.18
CA LEU A 355 3.30 7.81 2.75
C LEU A 355 2.53 6.57 2.32
N PHE A 356 1.82 6.67 1.20
CA PHE A 356 1.30 5.52 0.48
C PHE A 356 2.43 4.77 -0.26
N LYS A 357 2.17 3.53 -0.67
CA LYS A 357 3.15 2.67 -1.32
C LYS A 357 3.73 3.24 -2.62
N ASP A 358 2.91 3.90 -3.41
CA ASP A 358 3.31 4.59 -4.64
C ASP A 358 4.18 5.82 -4.34
N GLU A 359 3.86 6.58 -3.29
CA GLU A 359 4.69 7.69 -2.81
C GLU A 359 6.05 7.20 -2.30
N VAL A 360 6.09 6.06 -1.59
CA VAL A 360 7.35 5.43 -1.15
C VAL A 360 8.22 5.06 -2.34
N ARG A 361 7.65 4.47 -3.40
CA ARG A 361 8.37 4.17 -4.63
C ARG A 361 8.92 5.43 -5.30
N GLN A 362 8.07 6.45 -5.42
CA GLN A 362 8.48 7.74 -5.98
C GLN A 362 9.57 8.42 -5.14
N LEU A 363 9.50 8.30 -3.81
CA LEU A 363 10.56 8.75 -2.90
C LEU A 363 11.86 7.99 -3.15
N GLY A 364 11.80 6.66 -3.31
CA GLY A 364 12.96 5.85 -3.65
C GLY A 364 13.67 6.33 -4.92
N LEU A 365 12.91 6.59 -6.00
CA LEU A 365 13.46 7.18 -7.24
C LEU A 365 14.07 8.57 -7.00
N THR A 366 13.38 9.41 -6.23
CA THR A 366 13.86 10.76 -5.87
C THR A 366 15.19 10.72 -5.08
N LEU A 367 15.36 9.70 -4.25
CA LEU A 367 16.59 9.46 -3.49
C LEU A 367 17.74 8.87 -4.34
N GLY A 368 17.48 8.52 -5.61
CA GLY A 368 18.44 7.95 -6.55
C GLY A 368 18.55 6.43 -6.50
N MET A 369 17.55 5.74 -5.95
CA MET A 369 17.52 4.27 -5.95
C MET A 369 17.22 3.73 -7.36
N PRO A 370 17.83 2.61 -7.76
CA PRO A 370 17.55 1.99 -9.05
C PRO A 370 16.09 1.49 -9.15
N GLU A 371 15.48 1.67 -10.32
CA GLU A 371 14.10 1.20 -10.58
C GLU A 371 13.88 -0.26 -10.21
N ARG A 372 14.85 -1.14 -10.51
CA ARG A 372 14.78 -2.57 -10.18
C ARG A 372 14.60 -2.88 -8.69
N LEU A 373 15.07 -2.00 -7.81
CA LEU A 373 14.87 -2.13 -6.35
C LEU A 373 13.56 -1.49 -5.90
N VAL A 374 13.19 -0.37 -6.49
CA VAL A 374 11.99 0.39 -6.15
C VAL A 374 10.72 -0.33 -6.62
N PHE A 375 10.73 -0.88 -7.84
CA PHE A 375 9.58 -1.57 -8.44
C PHE A 375 9.64 -3.10 -8.31
N ARG A 376 10.54 -3.63 -7.47
CA ARG A 376 10.54 -5.06 -7.21
C ARG A 376 9.16 -5.51 -6.71
N GLN A 377 8.72 -6.67 -7.22
CA GLN A 377 7.45 -7.23 -6.81
C GLN A 377 7.45 -7.60 -5.31
N PRO A 378 6.27 -7.58 -4.66
CA PRO A 378 6.15 -7.97 -3.26
C PRO A 378 6.76 -9.35 -3.00
N PHE A 379 7.39 -9.48 -1.84
CA PHE A 379 7.93 -10.74 -1.37
C PHE A 379 7.49 -10.92 0.09
N PRO A 380 6.88 -12.05 0.44
CA PRO A 380 6.35 -12.23 1.78
C PRO A 380 7.46 -12.28 2.83
N GLY A 381 7.19 -11.83 4.05
CA GLY A 381 8.15 -11.86 5.15
C GLY A 381 8.75 -13.26 5.41
N PRO A 382 7.98 -14.36 5.35
CA PRO A 382 8.51 -15.72 5.45
C PRO A 382 9.35 -16.17 4.24
N GLY A 383 9.50 -15.35 3.21
CA GLY A 383 10.26 -15.68 2.02
C GLY A 383 9.71 -16.87 1.25
N LEU A 384 10.60 -17.68 0.69
CA LEU A 384 10.26 -18.87 -0.07
C LEU A 384 9.62 -19.99 0.78
N ALA A 385 9.64 -19.89 2.12
CA ALA A 385 9.06 -20.93 2.97
C ALA A 385 7.56 -21.13 2.74
N VAL A 386 6.81 -20.09 2.40
CA VAL A 386 5.36 -20.14 2.08
C VAL A 386 5.09 -20.43 0.59
N ARG A 387 6.13 -20.70 -0.17
CA ARG A 387 6.07 -21.17 -1.57
C ARG A 387 6.58 -22.61 -1.72
N ILE A 388 6.85 -23.28 -0.59
CA ILE A 388 7.12 -24.72 -0.51
C ILE A 388 5.99 -25.35 0.28
N ILE A 389 5.11 -26.07 -0.41
CA ILE A 389 4.03 -26.80 0.25
C ILE A 389 4.63 -27.95 1.09
N GLY A 390 4.25 -27.98 2.39
CA GLY A 390 4.79 -28.97 3.32
C GLY A 390 6.11 -28.53 3.96
N GLU A 391 7.00 -29.47 4.29
CA GLU A 391 8.25 -29.21 4.98
C GLU A 391 9.27 -28.44 4.12
N VAL A 392 9.90 -27.43 4.73
CA VAL A 392 10.97 -26.63 4.11
C VAL A 392 12.31 -27.31 4.35
N THR A 393 13.02 -27.64 3.27
CA THR A 393 14.38 -28.20 3.32
C THR A 393 15.31 -27.40 2.42
N LYS A 394 16.63 -27.48 2.68
CA LYS A 394 17.63 -26.83 1.84
C LYS A 394 17.50 -27.25 0.37
N GLN A 395 17.33 -28.55 0.12
CA GLN A 395 17.15 -29.09 -1.23
C GLN A 395 15.92 -28.52 -1.93
N LYS A 396 14.77 -28.47 -1.25
CA LYS A 396 13.53 -27.88 -1.82
C LYS A 396 13.68 -26.38 -2.09
N LEU A 397 14.39 -25.65 -1.23
CA LEU A 397 14.70 -24.23 -1.45
C LEU A 397 15.58 -24.03 -2.67
N ASP A 398 16.61 -24.83 -2.85
CA ASP A 398 17.52 -24.70 -3.99
C ASP A 398 16.78 -24.99 -5.31
N ILE A 399 15.92 -26.03 -5.34
CA ILE A 399 15.03 -26.33 -6.48
C ILE A 399 14.11 -25.13 -6.79
N LEU A 400 13.44 -24.59 -5.76
CA LEU A 400 12.49 -23.50 -5.94
C LEU A 400 13.18 -22.19 -6.38
N ARG A 401 14.38 -21.89 -5.85
CA ARG A 401 15.17 -20.72 -6.25
C ARG A 401 15.50 -20.71 -7.73
N GLU A 402 15.94 -21.86 -8.25
CA GLU A 402 16.27 -22.00 -9.68
C GLU A 402 15.01 -21.84 -10.53
N ALA A 403 13.91 -22.51 -10.16
CA ALA A 403 12.64 -22.43 -10.90
C ALA A 403 12.05 -21.01 -10.89
N ASP A 404 12.04 -20.34 -9.73
CA ASP A 404 11.56 -18.96 -9.60
C ASP A 404 12.43 -17.99 -10.41
N ALA A 405 13.75 -18.20 -10.43
CA ALA A 405 14.68 -17.37 -11.23
C ALA A 405 14.40 -17.52 -12.72
N ILE A 406 14.24 -18.74 -13.25
CA ILE A 406 13.90 -18.98 -14.65
C ILE A 406 12.56 -18.29 -15.01
N PHE A 407 11.53 -18.47 -14.18
CA PHE A 407 10.23 -17.86 -14.45
C PHE A 407 10.30 -16.33 -14.49
N ARG A 408 10.98 -15.74 -13.53
CA ARG A 408 11.18 -14.27 -13.46
C ARG A 408 11.99 -13.74 -14.64
N GLU A 409 13.00 -14.44 -15.05
CA GLU A 409 13.83 -14.08 -16.21
C GLU A 409 13.00 -14.07 -17.49
N GLU A 410 12.23 -15.13 -17.78
CA GLU A 410 11.41 -15.24 -18.98
C GLU A 410 10.31 -14.17 -19.04
N ILE A 411 9.69 -13.84 -17.90
CA ILE A 411 8.70 -12.75 -17.80
C ILE A 411 9.36 -11.40 -18.11
N SER A 412 10.55 -11.15 -17.57
CA SER A 412 11.27 -9.89 -17.76
C SER A 412 11.80 -9.72 -19.20
N LEU A 413 12.28 -10.80 -19.82
CA LEU A 413 12.76 -10.79 -21.20
C LEU A 413 11.71 -10.32 -22.23
N VAL A 414 10.44 -10.55 -21.95
CA VAL A 414 9.33 -10.10 -22.79
C VAL A 414 8.63 -8.84 -22.30
N GLY A 415 9.15 -8.19 -21.25
CA GLY A 415 8.64 -6.94 -20.68
C GLY A 415 7.29 -7.06 -19.97
N LEU A 416 6.85 -8.27 -19.61
CA LEU A 416 5.61 -8.51 -18.87
C LEU A 416 5.69 -8.16 -17.38
N ASP A 417 6.89 -8.04 -16.83
CA ASP A 417 7.16 -7.63 -15.45
C ASP A 417 6.57 -6.25 -15.08
N LYS A 418 6.34 -5.39 -16.09
CA LYS A 418 5.69 -4.07 -15.91
C LYS A 418 4.17 -4.16 -15.77
N ASN A 419 3.56 -5.23 -16.28
CA ASN A 419 2.10 -5.39 -16.37
C ASN A 419 1.54 -6.44 -15.41
N ILE A 420 2.40 -7.31 -14.86
CA ILE A 420 2.02 -8.36 -13.91
C ILE A 420 2.50 -7.94 -12.51
N ASN A 421 1.55 -7.78 -11.59
CA ASN A 421 1.84 -7.25 -10.26
C ASN A 421 2.63 -8.22 -9.36
N GLN A 422 2.35 -9.52 -9.50
CA GLN A 422 3.07 -10.55 -8.76
C GLN A 422 3.11 -11.85 -9.56
N TYR A 423 4.29 -12.49 -9.63
CA TYR A 423 4.51 -13.77 -10.31
C TYR A 423 5.65 -14.52 -9.64
N PHE A 424 5.48 -15.82 -9.46
CA PHE A 424 6.41 -16.67 -8.72
C PHE A 424 6.16 -18.16 -8.99
N ALA A 425 7.13 -18.99 -8.62
CA ALA A 425 7.01 -20.43 -8.61
C ALA A 425 6.63 -20.94 -7.20
N VAL A 426 5.91 -22.06 -7.16
CA VAL A 426 5.53 -22.79 -5.94
C VAL A 426 5.93 -24.23 -6.09
N LEU A 427 6.74 -24.74 -5.17
CA LEU A 427 7.10 -26.17 -5.15
C LEU A 427 6.04 -26.93 -4.35
N THR A 428 5.29 -27.77 -5.04
CA THR A 428 4.26 -28.60 -4.40
C THR A 428 4.88 -29.81 -3.67
N ASP A 429 4.09 -30.44 -2.79
CA ASP A 429 4.49 -31.70 -2.15
C ASP A 429 4.06 -32.94 -2.99
N MET A 430 3.57 -32.67 -4.21
CA MET A 430 3.12 -33.70 -5.14
C MET A 430 4.25 -34.13 -6.08
N ARG A 431 4.21 -35.40 -6.45
CA ARG A 431 5.10 -35.96 -7.46
C ARG A 431 4.30 -36.56 -8.61
N SER A 432 4.89 -36.61 -9.78
CA SER A 432 4.28 -37.24 -10.96
C SER A 432 5.25 -38.13 -11.69
N VAL A 433 4.70 -39.05 -12.45
CA VAL A 433 5.48 -39.89 -13.38
C VAL A 433 5.92 -39.02 -14.55
N GLY A 434 7.18 -39.15 -14.93
CA GLY A 434 7.78 -38.57 -16.13
C GLY A 434 8.62 -39.63 -16.86
N VAL A 435 9.19 -39.20 -17.97
CA VAL A 435 10.17 -40.02 -18.74
C VAL A 435 11.36 -39.11 -19.01
N ARG A 436 12.56 -39.59 -18.72
CA ARG A 436 13.83 -38.93 -19.02
C ARG A 436 14.85 -40.01 -19.46
N ASP A 437 15.53 -39.75 -20.55
CA ASP A 437 16.52 -40.66 -21.11
C ASP A 437 15.97 -42.10 -21.25
N GLU A 438 14.70 -42.22 -21.73
CA GLU A 438 13.93 -43.46 -21.89
C GLU A 438 13.56 -44.21 -20.60
N GLU A 439 13.94 -43.66 -19.43
CA GLU A 439 13.59 -44.22 -18.13
C GLU A 439 12.42 -43.48 -17.46
N ARG A 440 11.61 -44.20 -16.68
CA ARG A 440 10.55 -43.63 -15.86
C ARG A 440 11.16 -42.90 -14.67
N THR A 441 10.73 -41.63 -14.48
CA THR A 441 11.09 -40.82 -13.33
C THR A 441 9.87 -40.55 -12.47
N TYR A 442 10.08 -40.20 -11.21
CA TYR A 442 9.02 -39.79 -10.27
C TYR A 442 9.46 -38.55 -9.51
N GLU A 443 9.20 -37.39 -10.11
CA GLU A 443 9.73 -36.09 -9.70
C GLU A 443 8.65 -35.12 -9.26
N ASN A 444 9.06 -33.93 -8.77
CA ASN A 444 8.16 -32.94 -8.23
C ASN A 444 7.33 -32.24 -9.33
N ILE A 445 6.12 -31.84 -8.94
CA ILE A 445 5.29 -30.92 -9.70
C ILE A 445 5.55 -29.50 -9.20
N LEU A 446 5.81 -28.58 -10.13
CA LEU A 446 5.96 -27.15 -9.86
C LEU A 446 4.74 -26.40 -10.37
N ALA A 447 4.16 -25.52 -9.53
CA ALA A 447 3.13 -24.60 -9.96
C ALA A 447 3.72 -23.21 -10.22
N LEU A 448 3.22 -22.56 -11.28
CA LEU A 448 3.49 -21.17 -11.57
C LEU A 448 2.24 -20.35 -11.20
N ARG A 449 2.42 -19.24 -10.51
CA ARG A 449 1.36 -18.30 -10.14
C ARG A 449 1.72 -16.93 -10.68
N ALA A 450 0.79 -16.28 -11.39
CA ALA A 450 0.94 -14.88 -11.78
C ALA A 450 -0.41 -14.17 -11.74
N VAL A 451 -0.44 -12.95 -11.20
CA VAL A 451 -1.66 -12.18 -11.00
C VAL A 451 -1.52 -10.71 -11.37
N THR A 452 -2.61 -10.15 -11.85
CA THR A 452 -2.80 -8.70 -12.02
C THR A 452 -3.82 -8.20 -11.02
N THR A 453 -3.56 -7.05 -10.41
CA THR A 453 -4.42 -6.47 -9.37
C THR A 453 -4.22 -4.96 -9.31
N THR A 454 -5.20 -4.25 -8.75
CA THR A 454 -5.11 -2.82 -8.48
C THR A 454 -4.85 -2.53 -6.99
N ASP A 455 -5.33 -3.39 -6.10
CA ASP A 455 -5.40 -3.13 -4.65
C ASP A 455 -4.96 -4.31 -3.76
N PHE A 456 -4.63 -5.44 -4.36
CA PHE A 456 -4.33 -6.73 -3.71
C PHE A 456 -5.50 -7.33 -2.89
N MET A 457 -6.65 -6.67 -2.80
CA MET A 457 -7.86 -7.23 -2.19
C MET A 457 -8.50 -8.24 -3.13
N SER A 458 -8.58 -7.89 -4.41
CA SER A 458 -8.96 -8.78 -5.49
C SER A 458 -7.81 -8.92 -6.50
N ALA A 459 -7.70 -10.05 -7.16
CA ALA A 459 -6.70 -10.28 -8.18
C ALA A 459 -7.21 -11.24 -9.27
N LYS A 460 -6.84 -10.96 -10.50
CA LYS A 460 -7.08 -11.86 -11.62
C LYS A 460 -5.80 -12.59 -11.99
N TRP A 461 -5.91 -13.86 -12.38
CA TRP A 461 -4.76 -14.56 -12.93
C TRP A 461 -4.27 -13.86 -14.21
N ALA A 462 -2.96 -13.74 -14.37
CA ALA A 462 -2.36 -13.06 -15.51
C ALA A 462 -2.40 -13.95 -16.77
N LYS A 463 -2.84 -13.40 -17.88
CA LYS A 463 -2.87 -14.12 -19.18
C LYS A 463 -1.50 -14.05 -19.83
N ILE A 464 -0.57 -14.90 -19.36
CA ILE A 464 0.76 -15.03 -19.97
C ILE A 464 0.62 -15.72 -21.33
N PRO A 465 1.28 -15.22 -22.40
CA PRO A 465 1.28 -15.88 -23.70
C PRO A 465 1.78 -17.34 -23.61
N HIS A 466 1.13 -18.24 -24.32
CA HIS A 466 1.48 -19.67 -24.28
C HIS A 466 2.94 -19.92 -24.68
N SER A 467 3.47 -19.18 -25.63
CA SER A 467 4.88 -19.27 -26.04
C SER A 467 5.87 -18.94 -24.91
N VAL A 468 5.49 -18.06 -23.97
CA VAL A 468 6.30 -17.76 -22.80
C VAL A 468 6.20 -18.90 -21.79
N LEU A 469 4.98 -19.39 -21.53
CA LEU A 469 4.77 -20.55 -20.63
C LEU A 469 5.48 -21.80 -21.15
N GLU A 470 5.50 -22.01 -22.46
CA GLU A 470 6.22 -23.12 -23.11
C GLU A 470 7.72 -23.02 -22.87
N ARG A 471 8.33 -21.84 -23.08
CA ARG A 471 9.76 -21.62 -22.80
C ARG A 471 10.08 -21.81 -21.32
N VAL A 472 9.27 -21.23 -20.42
CA VAL A 472 9.42 -21.39 -18.96
C VAL A 472 9.40 -22.87 -18.58
N SER A 473 8.38 -23.60 -19.04
CA SER A 473 8.22 -25.03 -18.75
C SER A 473 9.40 -25.84 -19.29
N SER A 474 9.78 -25.61 -20.56
CA SER A 474 10.89 -26.30 -21.20
C SER A 474 12.20 -26.05 -20.46
N ARG A 475 12.53 -24.80 -20.11
CA ARG A 475 13.73 -24.48 -19.35
C ARG A 475 13.71 -25.15 -17.97
N ILE A 476 12.62 -25.04 -17.22
CA ILE A 476 12.52 -25.59 -15.88
C ILE A 476 12.78 -27.11 -15.88
N VAL A 477 12.11 -27.88 -16.76
CA VAL A 477 12.27 -29.34 -16.79
C VAL A 477 13.63 -29.80 -17.33
N ASN A 478 14.29 -29.02 -18.19
CA ASN A 478 15.60 -29.33 -18.71
C ASN A 478 16.73 -28.93 -17.76
N GLU A 479 16.63 -27.77 -17.13
CA GLU A 479 17.68 -27.25 -16.25
C GLU A 479 17.58 -27.83 -14.81
N ILE A 480 16.37 -28.19 -14.36
CA ILE A 480 16.12 -28.69 -12.98
C ILE A 480 15.62 -30.14 -13.00
N LYS A 481 16.54 -31.08 -12.87
CA LYS A 481 16.24 -32.53 -12.95
C LYS A 481 15.21 -33.03 -11.94
N ALA A 482 15.01 -32.31 -10.83
CA ALA A 482 14.09 -32.67 -9.77
C ALA A 482 12.61 -32.31 -10.09
N ILE A 483 12.33 -31.72 -11.27
CA ILE A 483 11.00 -31.33 -11.73
C ILE A 483 10.74 -31.98 -13.07
N ASN A 484 9.59 -32.65 -13.19
CA ASN A 484 9.16 -33.25 -14.46
C ASN A 484 7.80 -32.72 -14.95
N ARG A 485 7.15 -31.84 -14.18
CA ARG A 485 5.86 -31.26 -14.54
C ARG A 485 5.72 -29.82 -14.03
N VAL A 486 5.29 -28.94 -14.93
CA VAL A 486 4.96 -27.54 -14.63
C VAL A 486 3.47 -27.34 -14.88
N VAL A 487 2.76 -26.72 -13.93
CA VAL A 487 1.36 -26.33 -14.04
C VAL A 487 1.20 -24.84 -13.83
N TYR A 488 0.16 -24.22 -14.41
CA TYR A 488 -0.14 -22.82 -14.24
C TYR A 488 -1.46 -22.62 -13.51
N ASP A 489 -1.45 -21.87 -12.40
CA ASP A 489 -2.63 -21.57 -11.60
C ASP A 489 -3.45 -20.43 -12.23
N ILE A 490 -4.66 -20.77 -12.70
CA ILE A 490 -5.60 -19.88 -13.39
C ILE A 490 -6.77 -19.44 -12.50
N THR A 491 -6.60 -19.47 -11.18
CA THR A 491 -7.66 -19.13 -10.23
C THR A 491 -7.57 -17.68 -9.82
N ASP A 492 -8.71 -16.96 -9.84
CA ASP A 492 -8.80 -15.58 -9.36
C ASP A 492 -8.82 -15.49 -7.82
N LYS A 493 -8.55 -14.31 -7.27
CA LYS A 493 -8.79 -13.97 -5.87
C LYS A 493 -9.98 -13.02 -5.77
N PRO A 494 -11.06 -13.31 -5.03
CA PRO A 494 -11.38 -14.64 -4.50
C PRO A 494 -11.77 -15.65 -5.61
N PRO A 495 -11.88 -16.97 -5.34
CA PRO A 495 -11.82 -17.64 -4.03
C PRO A 495 -10.40 -17.97 -3.54
N ALA A 496 -9.40 -18.04 -4.44
CA ALA A 496 -8.03 -18.29 -4.02
C ALA A 496 -7.39 -17.06 -3.36
N THR A 497 -6.25 -17.26 -2.72
CA THR A 497 -5.32 -16.17 -2.33
C THR A 497 -4.27 -15.96 -3.41
N ILE A 498 -3.39 -14.96 -3.27
CA ILE A 498 -2.27 -14.77 -4.19
C ILE A 498 -1.17 -15.80 -3.88
N GLU A 499 -0.68 -15.80 -2.63
CA GLU A 499 0.24 -16.86 -2.16
C GLU A 499 -0.54 -18.17 -1.94
N TRP A 500 0.14 -19.29 -2.00
CA TRP A 500 -0.48 -20.62 -1.82
C TRP A 500 -0.51 -21.09 -0.35
N GLU A 501 0.40 -20.57 0.49
CA GLU A 501 0.42 -20.77 1.94
C GLU A 501 0.41 -19.44 2.71
#